data_6293acd1bde953e748e27d950cf8e75f
#
_entry.id   6293acd1bde953e748e27d950cf8e75f
#
_cell.length_a   1.000
_cell.length_b   1.000
_cell.length_c   1.000
_cell.angle_alpha   90.00
_cell.angle_beta   90.00
_cell.angle_gamma   90.00
#
_symmetry.space_group_name_H-M   'P 1'
#
loop_
_entity.id
_entity.type
_entity.pdbx_description
1 polymer ?
#
loop_
_entity_poly.entity_id
_entity_poly.type
_entity_poly.pdbx_seq_one_letter_code
_entity_poly.pdbx_strand_id
1 'polypeptide(L)'
;MDEYVKRQLFSVPGHIGFYYKNLVTGETDGSRQTELFQAASVIKLPILAAILLEEREHPGVLQERLLVRDGDKVPGCGALQHISGTQAYDIE
;
A
#
# COMPACT_ATOMS: atom_id res chain seq x y z
N MET A 1 9.79 20.60 -8.90
CA MET A 1 8.30 20.53 -9.03
C MET A 1 7.76 21.95 -9.20
N ASP A 2 6.69 22.11 -9.98
CA ASP A 2 6.07 23.41 -10.27
C ASP A 2 5.61 24.14 -8.99
N GLU A 3 5.92 25.45 -8.89
CA GLU A 3 5.57 26.28 -7.72
C GLU A 3 4.05 26.45 -7.54
N TYR A 4 3.28 26.33 -8.61
CA TYR A 4 1.82 26.32 -8.52
C TYR A 4 1.33 25.07 -7.77
N VAL A 5 1.85 23.89 -8.13
CA VAL A 5 1.49 22.63 -7.46
C VAL A 5 1.86 22.67 -5.98
N LYS A 6 3.05 23.16 -5.65
CA LYS A 6 3.46 23.36 -4.25
C LYS A 6 2.48 24.23 -3.48
N ARG A 7 2.11 25.38 -4.04
CA ARG A 7 1.14 26.28 -3.40
C ARG A 7 -0.20 25.61 -3.16
N GLN A 8 -0.68 24.82 -4.12
CA GLN A 8 -1.94 24.06 -3.95
C GLN A 8 -1.83 23.04 -2.82
N LEU A 9 -0.76 22.27 -2.77
CA LEU A 9 -0.52 21.31 -1.69
C LEU A 9 -0.51 21.96 -0.31
N PHE A 10 0.18 23.08 -0.16
CA PHE A 10 0.26 23.78 1.13
C PHE A 10 -0.97 24.62 1.48
N SER A 11 -1.88 24.84 0.53
CA SER A 11 -3.16 25.51 0.81
C SER A 11 -4.21 24.57 1.44
N VAL A 12 -4.03 23.26 1.31
CA VAL A 12 -4.92 22.27 1.91
C VAL A 12 -4.67 22.22 3.42
N PRO A 13 -5.72 22.36 4.25
CA PRO A 13 -5.56 22.23 5.70
C PRO A 13 -5.20 20.79 6.07
N GLY A 14 -4.14 20.63 6.88
CA GLY A 14 -3.69 19.32 7.34
C GLY A 14 -2.18 19.18 7.39
N HIS A 15 -1.74 18.01 7.81
CA HIS A 15 -0.33 17.62 7.87
C HIS A 15 0.03 16.86 6.62
N ILE A 16 0.73 17.50 5.67
CA ILE A 16 1.02 16.97 4.35
C ILE A 16 2.50 16.67 4.21
N GLY A 17 2.82 15.44 3.82
CA GLY A 17 4.14 15.05 3.35
C GLY A 17 4.09 14.62 1.89
N PHE A 18 5.10 14.96 1.12
CA PHE A 18 5.26 14.48 -0.25
C PHE A 18 6.73 14.32 -0.61
N TYR A 19 6.97 13.48 -1.61
CA TYR A 19 8.24 13.36 -2.30
C TYR A 19 7.97 13.24 -3.81
N TYR A 20 8.72 13.99 -4.58
CA TYR A 20 8.66 13.99 -6.04
C TYR A 20 10.04 13.68 -6.62
N LYS A 21 10.07 12.86 -7.66
CA LYS A 21 11.27 12.59 -8.45
C LYS A 21 10.91 12.48 -9.93
N ASN A 22 11.52 13.32 -10.74
CA ASN A 22 11.45 13.18 -12.21
C ASN A 22 12.49 12.13 -12.64
N LEU A 23 12.04 11.02 -13.21
CA LEU A 23 12.93 9.92 -13.60
C LEU A 23 13.77 10.24 -14.84
N VAL A 24 13.37 11.24 -15.63
CA VAL A 24 14.09 11.66 -16.85
C VAL A 24 15.20 12.65 -16.50
N THR A 25 14.87 13.69 -15.71
CA THR A 25 15.79 14.78 -15.36
C THR A 25 16.59 14.51 -14.09
N GLY A 26 16.14 13.60 -13.24
CA GLY A 26 16.70 13.36 -11.91
C GLY A 26 16.28 14.41 -10.88
N GLU A 27 15.51 15.42 -11.26
CA GLU A 27 15.01 16.47 -10.35
C GLU A 27 14.23 15.82 -9.19
N THR A 28 14.50 16.28 -7.99
CA THR A 28 13.78 15.87 -6.78
C THR A 28 13.26 17.07 -6.02
N ASP A 29 12.14 16.88 -5.34
CA ASP A 29 11.54 17.85 -4.46
C ASP A 29 10.72 17.15 -3.38
N GLY A 30 10.52 17.79 -2.24
CA GLY A 30 9.76 17.14 -1.17
C GLY A 30 9.58 18.03 0.04
N SER A 31 8.62 17.66 0.85
CA SER A 31 8.38 18.24 2.17
C SER A 31 7.98 17.12 3.12
N ARG A 32 8.56 17.09 4.30
CA ARG A 32 8.34 16.08 5.33
C ARG A 32 8.48 14.63 4.82
N GLN A 33 9.32 14.41 3.82
CA GLN A 33 9.50 13.11 3.17
C GLN A 33 10.15 12.05 4.08
N THR A 34 10.71 12.46 5.21
CA THR A 34 11.30 11.57 6.22
C THR A 34 10.41 11.37 7.45
N GLU A 35 9.28 12.04 7.51
CA GLU A 35 8.33 11.85 8.61
C GLU A 35 7.51 10.58 8.41
N LEU A 36 7.10 9.97 9.52
CA LEU A 36 6.24 8.80 9.50
C LEU A 36 4.78 9.21 9.38
N PHE A 37 4.11 8.65 8.39
CA PHE A 37 2.68 8.79 8.15
C PHE A 37 2.00 7.43 8.26
N GLN A 38 0.72 7.44 8.65
CA GLN A 38 -0.08 6.22 8.59
C GLN A 38 -0.26 5.79 7.13
N ALA A 39 0.19 4.59 6.82
CA ALA A 39 0.13 4.07 5.46
C ALA A 39 -1.30 3.77 4.99
N ALA A 40 -2.21 3.45 5.94
CA ALA A 40 -3.54 2.93 5.60
C ALA A 40 -3.45 1.85 4.51
N SER A 41 -4.31 1.87 3.50
CA SER A 41 -4.29 0.86 2.42
C SER A 41 -3.09 0.94 1.48
N VAL A 42 -2.27 1.98 1.54
CA VAL A 42 -1.04 2.07 0.73
C VAL A 42 -0.05 0.95 1.08
N ILE A 43 -0.08 0.44 2.31
CA ILE A 43 0.74 -0.70 2.73
C ILE A 43 0.50 -1.97 1.87
N LYS A 44 -0.66 -2.09 1.23
CA LYS A 44 -0.98 -3.23 0.36
C LYS A 44 -0.08 -3.28 -0.88
N LEU A 45 0.41 -2.14 -1.37
CA LEU A 45 1.30 -2.09 -2.54
C LEU A 45 2.64 -2.79 -2.30
N PRO A 46 3.42 -2.48 -1.25
CA PRO A 46 4.64 -3.22 -0.96
C PRO A 46 4.39 -4.69 -0.59
N ILE A 47 3.26 -5.02 0.05
CA ILE A 47 2.89 -6.42 0.31
C ILE A 47 2.67 -7.16 -1.00
N LEU A 48 1.89 -6.59 -1.94
CA LEU A 48 1.68 -7.16 -3.27
C LEU A 48 3.01 -7.34 -4.02
N ALA A 49 3.87 -6.33 -4.01
CA ALA A 49 5.18 -6.40 -4.65
C ALA A 49 6.03 -7.54 -4.05
N ALA A 50 6.04 -7.71 -2.74
CA ALA A 50 6.76 -8.79 -2.07
C ALA A 50 6.24 -10.18 -2.49
N ILE A 51 4.91 -10.35 -2.56
CA ILE A 51 4.30 -11.62 -2.99
C ILE A 51 4.65 -11.93 -4.46
N LEU A 52 4.62 -10.94 -5.35
CA LEU A 52 4.98 -11.13 -6.75
C LEU A 52 6.48 -11.43 -6.94
N LEU A 53 7.35 -10.87 -6.12
CA LEU A 53 8.77 -11.21 -6.10
C LEU A 53 8.97 -12.64 -5.61
N GLU A 54 8.26 -13.05 -4.56
CA GLU A 54 8.30 -14.42 -4.04
C GLU A 54 7.81 -15.43 -5.10
N GLU A 55 6.71 -15.15 -5.78
CA GLU A 55 6.21 -16.00 -6.88
C GLU A 55 7.23 -16.14 -8.01
N ARG A 56 7.97 -15.07 -8.32
CA ARG A 56 9.02 -15.11 -9.34
C ARG A 56 10.17 -16.03 -8.95
N GLU A 57 10.55 -16.06 -7.67
CA GLU A 57 11.66 -16.86 -7.15
C GLU A 57 11.25 -18.29 -6.80
N HIS A 58 10.00 -18.44 -6.33
CA HIS A 58 9.40 -19.70 -5.92
C HIS A 58 8.01 -19.84 -6.58
N PRO A 59 7.95 -20.24 -7.88
CA PRO A 59 6.68 -20.37 -8.60
C PRO A 59 5.71 -21.30 -7.90
N GLY A 60 4.45 -20.86 -7.76
CA GLY A 60 3.38 -21.60 -7.09
C GLY A 60 2.89 -20.98 -5.79
N VAL A 61 3.56 -19.92 -5.31
CA VAL A 61 3.15 -19.21 -4.08
C VAL A 61 1.74 -18.63 -4.22
N LEU A 62 1.37 -18.11 -5.40
CA LEU A 62 0.02 -17.55 -5.62
C LEU A 62 -1.10 -18.62 -5.50
N GLN A 63 -0.79 -19.87 -5.79
CA GLN A 63 -1.74 -20.99 -5.66
C GLN A 63 -1.77 -21.61 -4.26
N GLU A 64 -0.89 -21.16 -3.36
CA GLU A 64 -0.95 -21.59 -1.95
C GLU A 64 -2.25 -21.13 -1.31
N ARG A 65 -2.81 -22.00 -0.49
CA ARG A 65 -4.07 -21.73 0.20
C ARG A 65 -3.83 -21.35 1.64
N LEU A 66 -4.34 -20.18 1.99
CA LEU A 66 -4.32 -19.68 3.36
C LEU A 66 -5.65 -19.95 4.05
N LEU A 67 -5.56 -20.50 5.25
CA LEU A 67 -6.72 -20.71 6.10
C LEU A 67 -7.02 -19.41 6.86
N VAL A 68 -8.14 -18.78 6.56
CA VAL A 68 -8.60 -17.54 7.21
C VAL A 68 -9.68 -17.88 8.21
N ARG A 69 -9.42 -17.61 9.49
CA ARG A 69 -10.35 -17.81 10.60
C ARG A 69 -11.06 -16.50 10.95
N ASP A 70 -12.18 -16.58 11.66
CA ASP A 70 -12.89 -15.37 12.10
C ASP A 70 -12.02 -14.44 12.95
N GLY A 71 -11.12 -14.99 13.79
CA GLY A 71 -10.18 -14.21 14.58
C GLY A 71 -9.08 -13.49 13.79
N ASP A 72 -8.85 -13.87 12.55
CA ASP A 72 -7.86 -13.22 11.67
C ASP A 72 -8.46 -11.99 10.95
N LYS A 73 -9.79 -11.84 10.99
CA LYS A 73 -10.51 -10.78 10.29
C LYS A 73 -10.55 -9.51 11.12
N VAL A 74 -10.12 -8.41 10.55
CA VAL A 74 -10.16 -7.10 11.20
C VAL A 74 -11.19 -6.20 10.53
N PRO A 75 -11.84 -5.30 11.27
CA PRO A 75 -12.77 -4.34 10.68
C PRO A 75 -12.05 -3.38 9.73
N GLY A 76 -12.75 -2.95 8.69
CA GLY A 76 -12.20 -2.04 7.68
C GLY A 76 -12.95 -2.12 6.37
N CYS A 77 -12.23 -2.07 5.26
CA CYS A 77 -12.78 -2.27 3.92
C CYS A 77 -12.54 -3.72 3.47
N GLY A 78 -13.45 -4.26 2.69
CA GLY A 78 -13.32 -5.56 2.04
C GLY A 78 -14.39 -6.55 2.44
N ALA A 79 -14.60 -7.55 1.57
CA ALA A 79 -15.70 -8.50 1.70
C ALA A 79 -15.47 -9.55 2.80
N LEU A 80 -14.21 -9.95 3.03
CA LEU A 80 -13.87 -11.04 3.96
C LEU A 80 -14.37 -10.82 5.39
N GLN A 81 -14.43 -9.58 5.85
CA GLN A 81 -14.92 -9.25 7.18
C GLN A 81 -16.42 -9.61 7.39
N HIS A 82 -17.18 -9.72 6.28
CA HIS A 82 -18.62 -10.02 6.31
C HIS A 82 -18.92 -11.51 6.09
N ILE A 83 -17.90 -12.32 5.83
CA ILE A 83 -18.04 -13.77 5.64
C ILE A 83 -17.71 -14.45 6.96
N SER A 84 -18.68 -15.16 7.53
CA SER A 84 -18.49 -15.91 8.78
C SER A 84 -17.87 -17.27 8.52
N GLY A 85 -17.15 -17.76 9.51
CA GLY A 85 -16.54 -19.09 9.50
C GLY A 85 -15.13 -19.13 8.91
N THR A 86 -14.50 -20.28 9.07
CA THR A 86 -13.13 -20.54 8.61
C THR A 86 -13.15 -21.05 7.19
N GLN A 87 -12.45 -20.41 6.28
CA GLN A 87 -12.35 -20.81 4.88
C GLN A 87 -10.90 -20.71 4.39
N ALA A 88 -10.58 -21.49 3.35
CA ALA A 88 -9.29 -21.43 2.69
C ALA A 88 -9.40 -20.60 1.41
N TYR A 89 -8.49 -19.66 1.22
CA TYR A 89 -8.39 -18.79 0.06
C TYR A 89 -7.01 -18.93 -0.58
N ASP A 90 -6.94 -18.78 -1.89
CA ASP A 90 -5.69 -18.65 -2.61
C ASP A 90 -5.08 -17.26 -2.35
N ILE A 91 -3.78 -17.12 -2.56
CA ILE A 91 -3.10 -15.81 -2.42
C ILE A 91 -3.43 -14.92 -3.62
N GLU A 92 -3.78 -15.52 -4.77
CA GLU A 92 -4.11 -14.82 -6.03
C GLU A 92 -5.33 -13.88 -5.90
#